data_f7f108b79622d05f42aeabdc523a94e4
#
_entry.id   f7f108b79622d05f42aeabdc523a94e4
#
_cell.length_a   1.000
_cell.length_b   1.000
_cell.length_c   1.000
_cell.angle_alpha   90.00
_cell.angle_beta   90.00
_cell.angle_gamma   90.00
#
_symmetry.space_group_name_H-M   'P 1'
#
loop_
_entity.id
_entity.type
_entity.pdbx_description
1 polymer ?
#
loop_
_entity_poly.entity_id
_entity_poly.type
_entity_poly.pdbx_seq_one_letter_code
_entity_poly.pdbx_strand_id
1 'polypeptide(L)'
;AELRAAYYEFLLDNRISPANFPEGSEQLPEAFVEQFLTYKDHPYFNSFGFPIRRGRSAYDVNTESLRQYVEPIVRLCTPGNVYVDMAYYYLVPIDEPSSEAAFNAVDTYRVKIDEMEEKILEALDEDGFFDSFKKDYTEEEIAAFRTTLCESVRNIPQIVTTPYNDTLKDRINTYCPTIQYYNTEYERALYAQNAETTGGEQWFYTCMQPVYPYPSFHIDDYLIGARIQKWMQAAYGVEGYLYWESSSYKNVSQDRLTDPYTDPNRFYYGSQPFPGDGYLTYPGYKYGERGPISSLRLAAYRDGQEDMDMICAFGELLEKYGAYYGTEFSAND
;
A
#
# COMPACT_ATOMS: atom_id res chain seq x y z
N ALA A 1 -13.91 3.32 -19.03
CA ALA A 1 -12.58 2.73 -19.11
C ALA A 1 -11.52 3.82 -19.34
N GLU A 2 -11.44 4.47 -20.49
CA GLU A 2 -10.40 5.47 -20.84
C GLU A 2 -10.14 6.55 -19.77
N LEU A 3 -11.20 7.14 -19.19
CA LEU A 3 -11.01 8.16 -18.15
C LEU A 3 -10.40 7.59 -16.87
N ARG A 4 -10.74 6.37 -16.48
CA ARG A 4 -10.15 5.73 -15.30
C ARG A 4 -8.67 5.41 -15.54
N ALA A 5 -8.31 4.93 -16.73
CA ALA A 5 -6.92 4.71 -17.12
C ALA A 5 -6.13 6.03 -17.07
N ALA A 6 -6.67 7.12 -17.59
CA ALA A 6 -6.02 8.44 -17.53
C ALA A 6 -5.77 8.92 -16.08
N TYR A 7 -6.70 8.66 -15.14
CA TYR A 7 -6.49 8.95 -13.72
C TYR A 7 -5.43 8.06 -13.09
N TYR A 8 -5.43 6.77 -13.43
CA TYR A 8 -4.47 5.80 -12.93
C TYR A 8 -3.05 6.15 -13.36
N GLU A 9 -2.84 6.34 -14.65
CA GLU A 9 -1.56 6.73 -15.24
C GLU A 9 -1.06 8.06 -14.68
N PHE A 10 -1.97 9.04 -14.55
CA PHE A 10 -1.63 10.33 -13.95
C PHE A 10 -1.14 10.21 -12.51
N LEU A 11 -1.73 9.32 -11.71
CA LEU A 11 -1.30 9.06 -10.33
C LEU A 11 0.05 8.36 -10.32
N LEU A 12 0.27 7.37 -11.18
CA LEU A 12 1.59 6.73 -11.33
C LEU A 12 2.66 7.75 -11.71
N ASP A 13 2.41 8.62 -12.70
CA ASP A 13 3.34 9.69 -13.10
C ASP A 13 3.64 10.68 -11.96
N ASN A 14 2.74 10.78 -10.99
CA ASN A 14 2.94 11.53 -9.75
C ASN A 14 3.42 10.65 -8.57
N ARG A 15 3.93 9.44 -8.85
CA ARG A 15 4.53 8.52 -7.88
C ARG A 15 3.55 8.01 -6.82
N ILE A 16 2.30 7.83 -7.19
CA ILE A 16 1.28 7.17 -6.38
C ILE A 16 0.82 5.91 -7.11
N SER A 17 0.97 4.76 -6.48
CA SER A 17 0.38 3.50 -6.94
C SER A 17 -1.05 3.36 -6.37
N PRO A 18 -2.10 3.52 -7.19
CA PRO A 18 -3.46 3.29 -6.71
C PRO A 18 -3.68 1.82 -6.36
N ALA A 19 -4.38 1.56 -5.26
CA ALA A 19 -4.67 0.21 -4.78
C ALA A 19 -5.45 -0.65 -5.80
N ASN A 20 -6.37 -0.02 -6.55
CA ASN A 20 -7.20 -0.68 -7.53
C ASN A 20 -6.78 -0.26 -8.94
N PHE A 21 -6.65 -1.22 -9.83
CA PHE A 21 -6.48 -0.96 -11.26
C PHE A 21 -7.67 -0.18 -11.87
N PRO A 22 -7.53 0.40 -13.08
CA PRO A 22 -8.56 1.26 -13.69
C PRO A 22 -9.96 0.65 -13.78
N GLU A 23 -10.09 -0.66 -13.87
CA GLU A 23 -11.40 -1.34 -13.88
C GLU A 23 -12.06 -1.39 -12.49
N GLY A 24 -11.29 -1.10 -11.44
CA GLY A 24 -11.78 -1.05 -10.07
C GLY A 24 -11.77 -2.41 -9.36
N SER A 25 -12.24 -2.43 -8.11
CA SER A 25 -12.19 -3.60 -7.23
C SER A 25 -13.14 -4.74 -7.64
N GLU A 26 -14.08 -4.50 -8.56
CA GLU A 26 -15.04 -5.52 -9.02
C GLU A 26 -14.61 -6.22 -10.32
N GLN A 27 -13.42 -5.93 -10.82
CA GLN A 27 -12.88 -6.57 -12.03
C GLN A 27 -12.80 -8.10 -11.90
N LEU A 28 -12.85 -8.79 -13.02
CA LEU A 28 -12.64 -10.23 -13.06
C LEU A 28 -11.15 -10.58 -12.88
N PRO A 29 -10.80 -11.79 -12.39
CA PRO A 29 -9.42 -12.21 -12.21
C PRO A 29 -8.54 -12.06 -13.46
N GLU A 30 -9.06 -12.43 -14.61
CA GLU A 30 -8.34 -12.31 -15.89
C GLU A 30 -8.04 -10.83 -16.23
N ALA A 31 -9.02 -9.95 -16.04
CA ALA A 31 -8.83 -8.51 -16.25
C ALA A 31 -7.85 -7.91 -15.24
N PHE A 32 -7.81 -8.42 -14.01
CA PHE A 32 -6.82 -8.02 -13.01
C PHE A 32 -5.40 -8.34 -13.48
N VAL A 33 -5.16 -9.55 -13.96
CA VAL A 33 -3.86 -9.99 -14.48
C VAL A 33 -3.46 -9.16 -15.71
N GLU A 34 -4.38 -8.90 -16.64
CA GLU A 34 -4.13 -8.07 -17.82
C GLU A 34 -3.72 -6.63 -17.42
N GLN A 35 -4.40 -6.05 -16.44
CA GLN A 35 -4.07 -4.73 -15.92
C GLN A 35 -2.71 -4.73 -15.21
N PHE A 36 -2.42 -5.73 -14.40
CA PHE A 36 -1.10 -5.89 -13.79
C PHE A 36 -0.01 -5.95 -14.86
N LEU A 37 -0.15 -6.78 -15.88
CA LEU A 37 0.81 -6.90 -16.98
C LEU A 37 0.98 -5.60 -17.77
N THR A 38 -0.06 -4.77 -17.84
CA THR A 38 -0.02 -3.46 -18.49
C THR A 38 0.85 -2.47 -17.71
N TYR A 39 0.78 -2.47 -16.38
CA TYR A 39 1.40 -1.43 -15.56
C TYR A 39 2.66 -1.87 -14.81
N LYS A 40 2.94 -3.17 -14.67
CA LYS A 40 4.07 -3.69 -13.86
C LYS A 40 5.46 -3.12 -14.23
N ASP A 41 5.63 -2.70 -15.45
CA ASP A 41 6.90 -2.15 -15.96
C ASP A 41 6.92 -0.60 -15.94
N HIS A 42 5.87 0.04 -15.44
CA HIS A 42 5.87 1.49 -15.28
C HIS A 42 6.87 1.89 -14.17
N PRO A 43 7.76 2.89 -14.41
CA PRO A 43 8.88 3.19 -13.51
C PRO A 43 8.47 3.60 -12.08
N TYR A 44 7.23 3.99 -11.88
CA TYR A 44 6.69 4.38 -10.57
C TYR A 44 5.59 3.43 -10.07
N PHE A 45 5.37 2.30 -10.73
CA PHE A 45 4.51 1.26 -10.21
C PHE A 45 5.29 0.45 -9.18
N ASN A 46 4.96 0.59 -7.91
CA ASN A 46 5.68 -0.02 -6.80
C ASN A 46 4.80 -0.85 -5.86
N SER A 47 3.49 -0.75 -5.98
CA SER A 47 2.58 -1.53 -5.14
C SER A 47 1.20 -1.68 -5.76
N PHE A 48 0.49 -2.74 -5.36
CA PHE A 48 -0.92 -2.98 -5.73
C PHE A 48 -1.63 -3.84 -4.68
N GLY A 49 -2.93 -3.60 -4.50
CA GLY A 49 -3.75 -4.36 -3.56
C GLY A 49 -4.46 -5.54 -4.23
N PHE A 50 -4.44 -6.71 -3.60
CA PHE A 50 -5.35 -7.78 -4.00
C PHE A 50 -6.77 -7.45 -3.57
N PRO A 51 -7.80 -7.69 -4.43
CA PRO A 51 -9.18 -7.35 -4.12
C PRO A 51 -9.77 -8.32 -3.10
N ILE A 52 -9.88 -7.88 -1.84
CA ILE A 52 -10.51 -8.67 -0.77
C ILE A 52 -12.02 -8.49 -0.82
N ARG A 53 -12.73 -9.59 -0.95
CA ARG A 53 -14.19 -9.63 -0.91
C ARG A 53 -14.68 -10.27 0.37
N ARG A 54 -15.77 -9.72 0.91
CA ARG A 54 -16.46 -10.31 2.07
C ARG A 54 -16.98 -11.71 1.71
N GLY A 55 -16.88 -12.63 2.65
CA GLY A 55 -17.47 -13.95 2.58
C GLY A 55 -18.98 -13.92 2.90
N ARG A 56 -19.46 -14.97 3.57
CA ARG A 56 -20.88 -15.10 3.90
C ARG A 56 -21.37 -14.13 4.99
N SER A 57 -20.47 -13.61 5.79
CA SER A 57 -20.76 -12.59 6.81
C SER A 57 -19.90 -11.35 6.62
N ALA A 58 -20.21 -10.28 7.35
CA ALA A 58 -19.45 -9.02 7.30
C ALA A 58 -17.99 -9.20 7.72
N TYR A 59 -17.72 -10.20 8.56
CA TYR A 59 -16.40 -10.48 9.14
C TYR A 59 -15.84 -11.82 8.64
N ASP A 60 -16.12 -12.18 7.41
CA ASP A 60 -15.56 -13.38 6.77
C ASP A 60 -14.97 -13.05 5.41
N VAL A 61 -13.82 -13.60 5.09
CA VAL A 61 -13.14 -13.44 3.81
C VAL A 61 -13.49 -14.59 2.86
N ASN A 62 -13.71 -14.26 1.60
CA ASN A 62 -13.87 -15.27 0.55
C ASN A 62 -12.49 -15.60 -0.07
N THR A 63 -11.76 -16.50 0.58
CA THR A 63 -10.41 -16.90 0.14
C THR A 63 -10.41 -17.66 -1.17
N GLU A 64 -11.47 -18.39 -1.52
CA GLU A 64 -11.60 -19.04 -2.82
C GLU A 64 -11.67 -18.01 -3.96
N SER A 65 -12.40 -16.92 -3.73
CA SER A 65 -12.39 -15.81 -4.69
C SER A 65 -11.05 -15.07 -4.70
N LEU A 66 -10.42 -14.87 -3.55
CA LEU A 66 -9.14 -14.18 -3.42
C LEU A 66 -8.01 -14.94 -4.13
N ARG A 67 -7.96 -16.26 -3.98
CA ARG A 67 -7.01 -17.15 -4.63
C ARG A 67 -6.95 -16.95 -6.14
N GLN A 68 -8.10 -16.69 -6.78
CA GLN A 68 -8.18 -16.48 -8.23
C GLN A 68 -7.41 -15.23 -8.71
N TYR A 69 -7.12 -14.29 -7.81
CA TYR A 69 -6.29 -13.10 -8.10
C TYR A 69 -4.83 -13.32 -7.70
N VAL A 70 -4.60 -13.98 -6.56
CA VAL A 70 -3.25 -14.16 -5.99
C VAL A 70 -2.45 -15.19 -6.80
N GLU A 71 -3.00 -16.40 -6.99
CA GLU A 71 -2.28 -17.49 -7.62
C GLU A 71 -1.77 -17.17 -9.04
N PRO A 72 -2.52 -16.50 -9.93
CA PRO A 72 -1.98 -16.11 -11.23
C PRO A 72 -0.77 -15.15 -11.14
N ILE A 73 -0.76 -14.22 -10.19
CA ILE A 73 0.39 -13.31 -10.00
C ILE A 73 1.61 -14.07 -9.45
N VAL A 74 1.39 -14.98 -8.50
CA VAL A 74 2.46 -15.87 -8.00
C VAL A 74 3.08 -16.69 -9.15
N ARG A 75 2.25 -17.20 -10.05
CA ARG A 75 2.70 -17.97 -11.23
C ARG A 75 3.37 -17.13 -12.32
N LEU A 76 3.27 -15.81 -12.28
CA LEU A 76 4.04 -14.91 -13.16
C LEU A 76 5.46 -14.65 -12.62
N CYS A 77 5.75 -14.99 -11.38
CA CYS A 77 7.08 -14.80 -10.80
C CYS A 77 8.10 -15.73 -11.48
N THR A 78 9.33 -15.25 -11.60
CA THR A 78 10.46 -15.96 -12.21
C THR A 78 11.72 -15.73 -11.39
N PRO A 79 12.77 -16.55 -11.55
CA PRO A 79 14.07 -16.21 -10.99
C PRO A 79 14.51 -14.79 -11.40
N GLY A 80 14.60 -13.88 -10.43
CA GLY A 80 14.94 -12.46 -10.65
C GLY A 80 13.75 -11.49 -10.77
N ASN A 81 12.50 -11.97 -10.80
CA ASN A 81 11.30 -11.12 -10.79
C ASN A 81 10.22 -11.72 -9.88
N VAL A 82 10.19 -11.31 -8.62
CA VAL A 82 9.21 -11.74 -7.62
C VAL A 82 8.14 -10.66 -7.46
N TYR A 83 7.14 -10.68 -8.32
CA TYR A 83 6.11 -9.62 -8.41
C TYR A 83 5.24 -9.49 -7.16
N VAL A 84 5.15 -10.53 -6.34
CA VAL A 84 4.38 -10.49 -5.10
C VAL A 84 5.00 -9.60 -4.04
N ASP A 85 6.29 -9.22 -4.17
CA ASP A 85 6.93 -8.23 -3.29
C ASP A 85 6.32 -6.81 -3.42
N MET A 86 5.56 -6.56 -4.48
CA MET A 86 4.80 -5.33 -4.68
C MET A 86 3.34 -5.44 -4.20
N ALA A 87 2.91 -6.62 -3.78
CA ALA A 87 1.51 -6.89 -3.45
C ALA A 87 1.22 -6.64 -1.97
N TYR A 88 -0.03 -6.34 -1.66
CA TYR A 88 -0.53 -6.31 -0.28
C TYR A 88 -2.01 -6.67 -0.21
N TYR A 89 -2.45 -7.03 0.99
CA TYR A 89 -3.86 -7.18 1.33
C TYR A 89 -4.28 -6.02 2.23
N TYR A 90 -5.13 -5.16 1.74
CA TYR A 90 -5.78 -4.17 2.62
C TYR A 90 -7.06 -4.78 3.17
N LEU A 91 -7.13 -4.99 4.49
CA LEU A 91 -8.26 -5.62 5.15
C LEU A 91 -9.44 -4.65 5.29
N VAL A 92 -9.75 -3.95 4.21
CA VAL A 92 -10.80 -2.92 4.14
C VAL A 92 -12.18 -3.35 4.67
N PRO A 93 -12.61 -4.62 4.60
CA PRO A 93 -13.88 -5.02 5.22
C PRO A 93 -13.90 -4.88 6.75
N ILE A 94 -12.71 -4.71 7.38
CA ILE A 94 -12.51 -4.50 8.81
C ILE A 94 -11.70 -3.21 9.01
N ASP A 95 -12.12 -2.15 8.35
CA ASP A 95 -11.48 -0.85 8.44
C ASP A 95 -11.63 -0.26 9.85
N GLU A 96 -10.53 0.30 10.37
CA GLU A 96 -10.45 0.93 11.70
C GLU A 96 -11.09 0.08 12.82
N PRO A 97 -10.67 -1.20 13.04
CA PRO A 97 -11.28 -2.08 14.02
C PRO A 97 -11.20 -1.47 15.42
N SER A 98 -12.35 -1.44 16.12
CA SER A 98 -12.46 -0.81 17.44
C SER A 98 -13.26 -1.63 18.46
N SER A 99 -13.60 -2.89 18.13
CA SER A 99 -14.34 -3.79 18.98
C SER A 99 -13.71 -5.17 19.02
N GLU A 100 -13.97 -5.94 20.07
CA GLU A 100 -13.51 -7.33 20.19
C GLU A 100 -13.95 -8.18 18.99
N ALA A 101 -15.18 -8.01 18.51
CA ALA A 101 -15.66 -8.71 17.32
C ALA A 101 -14.87 -8.35 16.06
N ALA A 102 -14.49 -7.07 15.90
CA ALA A 102 -13.67 -6.63 14.78
C ALA A 102 -12.24 -7.17 14.89
N PHE A 103 -11.64 -7.17 16.08
CA PHE A 103 -10.31 -7.75 16.30
C PHE A 103 -10.29 -9.26 16.05
N ASN A 104 -11.32 -9.99 16.50
CA ASN A 104 -11.45 -11.42 16.19
C ASN A 104 -11.64 -11.67 14.69
N ALA A 105 -12.30 -10.75 13.99
CA ALA A 105 -12.42 -10.82 12.54
C ALA A 105 -11.08 -10.62 11.82
N VAL A 106 -10.25 -9.67 12.27
CA VAL A 106 -8.88 -9.48 11.75
C VAL A 106 -8.09 -10.77 11.86
N ASP A 107 -8.08 -11.42 13.03
CA ASP A 107 -7.40 -12.70 13.23
C ASP A 107 -7.95 -13.81 12.30
N THR A 108 -9.27 -13.85 12.12
CA THR A 108 -9.91 -14.80 11.19
C THR A 108 -9.47 -14.57 9.73
N TYR A 109 -9.37 -13.30 9.29
CA TYR A 109 -8.89 -12.96 7.96
C TYR A 109 -7.45 -13.42 7.76
N ARG A 110 -6.59 -13.09 8.72
CA ARG A 110 -5.18 -13.47 8.68
C ARG A 110 -5.01 -14.98 8.52
N VAL A 111 -5.60 -15.77 9.43
CA VAL A 111 -5.49 -17.23 9.38
C VAL A 111 -5.95 -17.81 8.06
N LYS A 112 -7.07 -17.32 7.53
CA LYS A 112 -7.62 -17.82 6.26
C LYS A 112 -6.79 -17.40 5.04
N ILE A 113 -6.18 -16.23 5.07
CA ILE A 113 -5.27 -15.77 4.01
C ILE A 113 -4.00 -16.63 4.05
N ASP A 114 -3.39 -16.81 5.21
CA ASP A 114 -2.21 -17.67 5.39
C ASP A 114 -2.48 -19.11 4.91
N GLU A 115 -3.63 -19.69 5.28
CA GLU A 115 -4.03 -21.03 4.78
C GLU A 115 -4.24 -21.08 3.25
N MET A 116 -4.69 -20.00 2.65
CA MET A 116 -4.85 -19.89 1.19
C MET A 116 -3.47 -19.82 0.52
N GLU A 117 -2.56 -19.04 1.06
CA GLU A 117 -1.18 -18.90 0.56
C GLU A 117 -0.43 -20.24 0.60
N GLU A 118 -0.52 -20.96 1.72
CA GLU A 118 0.08 -22.31 1.79
C GLU A 118 -0.49 -23.26 0.73
N LYS A 119 -1.80 -23.24 0.47
CA LYS A 119 -2.40 -24.04 -0.59
C LYS A 119 -1.94 -23.64 -2.00
N ILE A 120 -1.63 -22.36 -2.22
CA ILE A 120 -1.02 -21.91 -3.48
C ILE A 120 0.39 -22.49 -3.60
N LEU A 121 1.20 -22.38 -2.54
CA LEU A 121 2.58 -22.89 -2.54
C LEU A 121 2.63 -24.41 -2.71
N GLU A 122 1.75 -25.16 -2.03
CA GLU A 122 1.60 -26.61 -2.22
C GLU A 122 1.26 -26.93 -3.70
N ALA A 123 0.33 -26.21 -4.31
CA ALA A 123 -0.06 -26.43 -5.70
C ALA A 123 1.10 -26.18 -6.68
N LEU A 124 1.96 -25.20 -6.44
CA LEU A 124 3.15 -24.95 -7.26
C LEU A 124 4.13 -26.14 -7.23
N ASP A 125 4.27 -26.77 -6.06
CA ASP A 125 5.12 -27.95 -5.90
C ASP A 125 4.50 -29.18 -6.59
N GLU A 126 3.20 -29.40 -6.41
CA GLU A 126 2.51 -30.59 -6.93
C GLU A 126 2.45 -30.60 -8.47
N ASP A 127 2.29 -29.45 -9.11
CA ASP A 127 2.16 -29.35 -10.57
C ASP A 127 3.50 -29.12 -11.29
N GLY A 128 4.61 -29.07 -10.55
CA GLY A 128 5.95 -28.94 -11.11
C GLY A 128 6.27 -27.54 -11.64
N PHE A 129 5.67 -26.51 -11.09
CA PHE A 129 5.92 -25.12 -11.49
C PHE A 129 7.42 -24.79 -11.55
N PHE A 130 8.18 -25.16 -10.51
CA PHE A 130 9.62 -24.90 -10.45
C PHE A 130 10.42 -25.71 -11.48
N ASP A 131 9.92 -26.88 -11.90
CA ASP A 131 10.56 -27.68 -12.92
C ASP A 131 10.52 -27.03 -14.31
N SER A 132 9.59 -26.12 -14.54
CA SER A 132 9.49 -25.36 -15.79
C SER A 132 10.71 -24.50 -16.08
N PHE A 133 11.46 -24.12 -15.06
CA PHE A 133 12.67 -23.27 -15.14
C PHE A 133 13.97 -24.04 -15.43
N LYS A 134 13.98 -25.39 -15.34
CA LYS A 134 15.19 -26.22 -15.50
C LYS A 134 15.88 -26.07 -16.85
N LYS A 135 15.21 -25.54 -17.85
CA LYS A 135 15.78 -25.30 -19.17
C LYS A 135 16.72 -24.08 -19.19
N ASP A 136 16.40 -23.04 -18.40
CA ASP A 136 17.02 -21.73 -18.48
C ASP A 136 17.85 -21.38 -17.25
N TYR A 137 17.69 -22.13 -16.13
CA TYR A 137 18.33 -21.88 -14.84
C TYR A 137 18.93 -23.14 -14.24
N THR A 138 19.94 -22.97 -13.40
CA THR A 138 20.57 -24.07 -12.63
C THR A 138 19.66 -24.54 -11.48
N GLU A 139 19.91 -25.73 -10.97
CA GLU A 139 19.19 -26.25 -9.79
C GLU A 139 19.37 -25.35 -8.55
N GLU A 140 20.53 -24.72 -8.40
CA GLU A 140 20.81 -23.80 -7.27
C GLU A 140 19.99 -22.51 -7.41
N GLU A 141 19.92 -21.92 -8.60
CA GLU A 141 19.11 -20.73 -8.87
C GLU A 141 17.61 -21.00 -8.68
N ILE A 142 17.13 -22.17 -9.11
CA ILE A 142 15.74 -22.58 -8.90
C ILE A 142 15.45 -22.80 -7.42
N ALA A 143 16.34 -23.42 -6.67
CA ALA A 143 16.19 -23.62 -5.23
C ALA A 143 16.17 -22.29 -4.47
N ALA A 144 17.04 -21.35 -4.83
CA ALA A 144 17.06 -20.01 -4.27
C ALA A 144 15.75 -19.27 -4.59
N PHE A 145 15.31 -19.29 -5.85
CA PHE A 145 14.04 -18.69 -6.27
C PHE A 145 12.85 -19.27 -5.51
N ARG A 146 12.79 -20.61 -5.37
CA ARG A 146 11.73 -21.26 -4.61
C ARG A 146 11.68 -20.74 -3.17
N THR A 147 12.85 -20.66 -2.49
CA THR A 147 12.94 -20.13 -1.14
C THR A 147 12.42 -18.70 -1.09
N THR A 148 12.95 -17.82 -1.93
CA THR A 148 12.52 -16.41 -2.01
C THR A 148 11.02 -16.27 -2.28
N LEU A 149 10.49 -16.98 -3.29
CA LEU A 149 9.07 -16.90 -3.63
C LEU A 149 8.18 -17.36 -2.47
N CYS A 150 8.54 -18.45 -1.79
CA CYS A 150 7.77 -18.93 -0.64
C CYS A 150 7.79 -17.94 0.52
N GLU A 151 8.93 -17.31 0.80
CA GLU A 151 9.06 -16.26 1.80
C GLU A 151 8.25 -15.02 1.42
N SER A 152 8.37 -14.55 0.19
CA SER A 152 7.62 -13.39 -0.32
C SER A 152 6.11 -13.60 -0.23
N VAL A 153 5.59 -14.77 -0.62
CA VAL A 153 4.15 -15.05 -0.54
C VAL A 153 3.66 -15.04 0.90
N ARG A 154 4.40 -15.63 1.85
CA ARG A 154 4.02 -15.67 3.28
C ARG A 154 4.12 -14.31 3.97
N ASN A 155 4.93 -13.41 3.42
CA ASN A 155 5.19 -12.09 3.99
C ASN A 155 4.42 -10.98 3.28
N ILE A 156 3.49 -11.29 2.35
CA ILE A 156 2.64 -10.27 1.73
C ILE A 156 1.97 -9.44 2.85
N PRO A 157 2.14 -8.11 2.87
CA PRO A 157 1.57 -7.26 3.91
C PRO A 157 0.06 -7.40 4.04
N GLN A 158 -0.43 -7.76 5.22
CA GLN A 158 -1.85 -7.78 5.57
C GLN A 158 -2.14 -6.52 6.40
N ILE A 159 -2.54 -5.45 5.71
CA ILE A 159 -2.64 -4.10 6.27
C ILE A 159 -3.94 -3.94 7.04
N VAL A 160 -3.83 -3.51 8.30
CA VAL A 160 -4.95 -3.18 9.17
C VAL A 160 -4.80 -1.75 9.70
N THR A 161 -5.80 -0.92 9.47
CA THR A 161 -5.86 0.48 9.88
C THR A 161 -6.17 0.62 11.38
N THR A 162 -5.21 0.21 12.22
CA THR A 162 -5.37 0.26 13.68
C THR A 162 -4.06 0.61 14.37
N PRO A 163 -4.10 1.33 15.51
CA PRO A 163 -2.96 1.42 16.40
C PRO A 163 -2.57 0.07 16.96
N TYR A 164 -1.29 -0.06 17.34
CA TYR A 164 -0.83 -1.24 18.08
C TYR A 164 -1.69 -1.49 19.32
N ASN A 165 -2.07 -2.74 19.51
CA ASN A 165 -2.79 -3.17 20.69
C ASN A 165 -2.46 -4.63 21.07
N ASP A 166 -2.57 -4.94 22.36
CA ASP A 166 -2.20 -6.26 22.89
C ASP A 166 -3.09 -7.41 22.38
N THR A 167 -4.30 -7.12 21.89
CA THR A 167 -5.20 -8.15 21.36
C THR A 167 -4.71 -8.66 20.02
N LEU A 168 -4.13 -7.78 19.20
CA LEU A 168 -3.64 -8.10 17.86
C LEU A 168 -2.13 -8.30 17.79
N LYS A 169 -1.43 -8.17 18.93
CA LYS A 169 0.01 -8.38 19.03
C LYS A 169 0.40 -9.73 18.43
N ASP A 170 1.42 -9.71 17.57
CA ASP A 170 1.96 -10.87 16.86
C ASP A 170 0.92 -11.66 16.01
N ARG A 171 -0.26 -11.05 15.76
CA ARG A 171 -1.34 -11.65 14.97
C ARG A 171 -1.55 -11.03 13.62
N ILE A 172 -1.12 -9.79 13.41
CA ILE A 172 -1.12 -9.12 12.11
C ILE A 172 0.30 -8.78 11.75
N ASN A 173 0.63 -8.89 10.47
CA ASN A 173 1.98 -8.57 10.06
C ASN A 173 2.19 -7.08 9.80
N THR A 174 1.15 -6.33 9.40
CA THR A 174 1.29 -4.92 9.04
C THR A 174 0.25 -4.03 9.71
N TYR A 175 0.67 -3.32 10.76
CA TYR A 175 -0.11 -2.24 11.33
C TYR A 175 -0.04 -1.00 10.45
N CYS A 176 -1.18 -0.33 10.26
CA CYS A 176 -1.26 0.96 9.56
C CYS A 176 -2.09 1.96 10.40
N PRO A 177 -1.54 2.50 11.49
CA PRO A 177 -2.22 3.51 12.27
C PRO A 177 -2.19 4.88 11.59
N THR A 178 -2.99 5.83 12.07
CA THR A 178 -2.78 7.24 11.72
C THR A 178 -1.41 7.71 12.21
N ILE A 179 -0.78 8.62 11.46
CA ILE A 179 0.60 9.06 11.68
C ILE A 179 0.90 9.55 13.12
N GLN A 180 -0.10 10.01 13.85
CA GLN A 180 0.04 10.45 15.25
C GLN A 180 0.49 9.34 16.20
N TYR A 181 0.29 8.08 15.86
CA TYR A 181 0.73 6.92 16.66
C TYR A 181 2.19 6.53 16.40
N TYR A 182 2.92 7.32 15.62
CA TYR A 182 4.38 7.26 15.49
C TYR A 182 5.09 8.38 16.26
N ASN A 183 4.42 9.04 17.19
CA ASN A 183 4.90 10.25 17.86
C ASN A 183 6.08 9.99 18.81
N THR A 184 6.11 8.87 19.49
CA THR A 184 7.15 8.52 20.47
C THR A 184 8.04 7.40 19.98
N GLU A 185 9.29 7.35 20.48
CA GLU A 185 10.22 6.24 20.21
C GLU A 185 9.64 4.89 20.68
N TYR A 186 8.91 4.89 21.79
CA TYR A 186 8.27 3.70 22.30
C TYR A 186 7.22 3.16 21.32
N GLU A 187 6.35 4.01 20.79
CA GLU A 187 5.33 3.59 19.81
C GLU A 187 6.00 3.05 18.54
N ARG A 188 7.00 3.76 18.01
CA ARG A 188 7.75 3.30 16.84
C ARG A 188 8.39 1.93 17.04
N ALA A 189 8.99 1.71 18.22
CA ALA A 189 9.60 0.42 18.59
C ALA A 189 8.59 -0.74 18.60
N LEU A 190 7.33 -0.50 19.01
CA LEU A 190 6.29 -1.54 18.99
C LEU A 190 5.96 -1.99 17.57
N TYR A 191 5.83 -1.07 16.62
CA TYR A 191 5.57 -1.39 15.22
C TYR A 191 6.77 -2.07 14.57
N ALA A 192 7.98 -1.58 14.80
CA ALA A 192 9.20 -2.17 14.29
C ALA A 192 9.38 -3.60 14.80
N GLN A 193 9.18 -3.83 16.10
CA GLN A 193 9.26 -5.18 16.69
C GLN A 193 8.19 -6.11 16.10
N ASN A 194 6.97 -5.63 15.87
CA ASN A 194 5.93 -6.46 15.26
C ASN A 194 6.33 -6.86 13.84
N ALA A 195 6.76 -5.91 13.01
CA ALA A 195 7.19 -6.18 11.64
C ALA A 195 8.33 -7.20 11.60
N GLU A 196 9.37 -7.02 12.44
CA GLU A 196 10.48 -7.98 12.57
C GLU A 196 10.00 -9.38 12.98
N THR A 197 9.07 -9.46 13.94
CA THR A 197 8.60 -10.75 14.48
C THR A 197 7.70 -11.49 13.48
N THR A 198 6.91 -10.77 12.70
CA THR A 198 5.87 -11.34 11.82
C THR A 198 6.26 -11.38 10.33
N GLY A 199 7.42 -10.84 9.98
CA GLY A 199 7.87 -10.71 8.58
C GLY A 199 7.07 -9.68 7.77
N GLY A 200 6.36 -8.78 8.44
CA GLY A 200 5.55 -7.74 7.79
C GLY A 200 6.28 -6.41 7.65
N GLU A 201 5.51 -5.37 7.43
CA GLU A 201 5.97 -3.99 7.19
C GLU A 201 5.38 -3.02 8.22
N GLN A 202 5.96 -1.83 8.29
CA GLN A 202 5.41 -0.70 9.02
C GLN A 202 4.74 0.26 8.05
N TRP A 203 3.48 0.58 8.30
CA TRP A 203 2.73 1.55 7.51
C TRP A 203 2.11 2.60 8.43
N PHE A 204 1.79 3.76 7.87
CA PHE A 204 0.86 4.70 8.47
C PHE A 204 -0.04 5.35 7.42
N TYR A 205 -1.11 6.00 7.88
CA TYR A 205 -1.99 6.75 7.00
C TYR A 205 -2.35 8.12 7.55
N THR A 206 -2.89 8.96 6.68
CA THR A 206 -3.59 10.19 7.03
C THR A 206 -4.94 10.23 6.33
N CYS A 207 -5.89 10.92 6.95
CA CYS A 207 -7.23 11.16 6.40
C CYS A 207 -7.74 12.51 6.91
N MET A 208 -9.02 12.64 7.29
CA MET A 208 -9.52 13.79 8.03
C MET A 208 -8.83 13.97 9.39
N GLN A 209 -8.18 12.95 9.92
CA GLN A 209 -7.36 12.96 11.12
C GLN A 209 -5.97 12.36 10.84
N PRO A 210 -4.94 12.74 11.58
CA PRO A 210 -4.92 13.83 12.56
C PRO A 210 -4.92 15.22 11.91
N VAL A 211 -5.37 16.22 12.64
CA VAL A 211 -5.28 17.62 12.23
C VAL A 211 -3.94 18.24 12.62
N TYR A 212 -3.67 19.48 12.15
CA TYR A 212 -2.50 20.25 12.56
C TYR A 212 -2.24 20.13 14.09
N PRO A 213 -0.98 19.93 14.56
CA PRO A 213 0.29 20.13 13.83
C PRO A 213 0.80 18.89 13.05
N TYR A 214 0.08 17.81 12.99
CA TYR A 214 0.50 16.67 12.19
C TYR A 214 0.39 16.97 10.69
N PRO A 215 1.27 16.39 9.85
CA PRO A 215 1.19 16.58 8.42
C PRO A 215 -0.09 15.95 7.85
N SER A 216 -0.72 16.65 6.91
CA SER A 216 -1.95 16.20 6.25
C SER A 216 -1.99 16.67 4.80
N PHE A 217 -3.07 16.30 4.10
CA PHE A 217 -3.39 16.84 2.78
C PHE A 217 -4.53 17.87 2.80
N HIS A 218 -4.87 18.42 3.96
CA HIS A 218 -5.91 19.45 4.03
C HIS A 218 -5.47 20.74 3.30
N ILE A 219 -6.42 21.41 2.66
CA ILE A 219 -6.15 22.64 1.90
C ILE A 219 -5.72 23.77 2.84
N ASP A 220 -6.21 23.76 4.07
CA ASP A 220 -5.96 24.79 5.07
C ASP A 220 -4.62 24.59 5.79
N ASP A 221 -3.96 23.47 5.63
CA ASP A 221 -2.67 23.18 6.25
C ASP A 221 -1.51 23.72 5.41
N TYR A 222 -0.34 23.85 6.05
CA TYR A 222 0.86 24.24 5.33
C TYR A 222 1.26 23.20 4.30
N LEU A 223 1.55 23.64 3.08
CA LEU A 223 1.90 22.80 1.95
C LEU A 223 3.10 21.86 2.22
N ILE A 224 4.03 22.30 3.09
CA ILE A 224 5.14 21.46 3.55
C ILE A 224 4.67 20.17 4.23
N GLY A 225 3.46 20.15 4.81
CA GLY A 225 2.86 18.96 5.41
C GLY A 225 2.76 17.80 4.42
N ALA A 226 2.40 18.08 3.18
CA ALA A 226 2.35 17.05 2.13
C ALA A 226 3.73 16.46 1.80
N ARG A 227 4.79 17.28 1.79
CA ARG A 227 6.17 16.87 1.48
C ARG A 227 6.84 16.13 2.65
N ILE A 228 6.66 16.62 3.87
CA ILE A 228 7.37 16.12 5.06
C ILE A 228 6.97 14.68 5.44
N GLN A 229 5.82 14.19 4.99
CA GLN A 229 5.37 12.82 5.25
C GLN A 229 6.40 11.79 4.80
N LYS A 230 7.08 12.03 3.68
CA LYS A 230 8.12 11.14 3.17
C LYS A 230 9.41 11.18 4.00
N TRP A 231 9.77 12.34 4.49
CA TRP A 231 10.88 12.47 5.44
C TRP A 231 10.59 11.72 6.75
N MET A 232 9.33 11.77 7.22
CA MET A 232 8.93 11.01 8.41
C MET A 232 8.97 9.50 8.15
N GLN A 233 8.59 9.03 6.96
CA GLN A 233 8.78 7.62 6.59
C GLN A 233 10.25 7.22 6.68
N ALA A 234 11.15 7.97 6.06
CA ALA A 234 12.58 7.71 6.13
C ALA A 234 13.11 7.72 7.57
N ALA A 235 12.75 8.75 8.36
CA ALA A 235 13.23 8.90 9.73
C ALA A 235 12.70 7.84 10.70
N TYR A 236 11.55 7.24 10.42
CA TYR A 236 10.89 6.27 11.30
C TYR A 236 11.02 4.83 10.80
N GLY A 237 11.65 4.59 9.66
CA GLY A 237 11.77 3.26 9.05
C GLY A 237 10.42 2.70 8.62
N VAL A 238 9.56 3.54 8.04
CA VAL A 238 8.22 3.15 7.61
C VAL A 238 8.20 2.91 6.11
N GLU A 239 7.89 1.69 5.70
CA GLU A 239 7.90 1.26 4.31
C GLU A 239 6.69 1.78 3.54
N GLY A 240 5.51 1.77 4.16
CA GLY A 240 4.26 2.07 3.47
C GLY A 240 3.53 3.32 3.97
N TYR A 241 2.85 3.98 3.03
CA TYR A 241 1.95 5.08 3.31
C TYR A 241 0.62 4.86 2.59
N LEU A 242 -0.46 4.87 3.36
CA LEU A 242 -1.80 4.75 2.82
C LEU A 242 -2.52 6.10 2.86
N TYR A 243 -3.19 6.43 1.75
CA TYR A 243 -4.18 7.51 1.70
C TYR A 243 -5.46 6.96 1.10
N TRP A 244 -6.56 7.11 1.83
CA TRP A 244 -7.80 6.39 1.57
C TRP A 244 -8.44 6.67 0.20
N GLU A 245 -8.22 7.86 -0.38
CA GLU A 245 -8.75 8.25 -1.68
C GLU A 245 -7.97 9.44 -2.26
N SER A 246 -7.75 9.47 -3.56
CA SER A 246 -6.95 10.52 -4.23
C SER A 246 -7.73 11.37 -5.23
N SER A 247 -8.93 10.93 -5.63
CA SER A 247 -9.71 11.57 -6.68
C SER A 247 -11.22 11.51 -6.42
N SER A 248 -11.62 11.41 -5.18
CA SER A 248 -13.03 11.34 -4.81
C SER A 248 -13.66 12.73 -4.76
N TYR A 249 -14.62 12.99 -5.62
CA TYR A 249 -15.37 14.25 -5.68
C TYR A 249 -16.78 14.12 -5.11
N LYS A 250 -17.03 13.13 -4.27
CA LYS A 250 -18.31 12.89 -3.63
C LYS A 250 -18.30 13.46 -2.22
N ASN A 251 -19.24 14.34 -1.88
CA ASN A 251 -19.47 14.71 -0.49
C ASN A 251 -20.16 13.53 0.23
N VAL A 252 -19.44 12.90 1.15
CA VAL A 252 -19.89 11.69 1.84
C VAL A 252 -21.08 11.97 2.76
N SER A 253 -21.08 13.13 3.42
CA SER A 253 -22.17 13.51 4.34
C SER A 253 -23.47 13.82 3.62
N GLN A 254 -23.40 14.28 2.37
CA GLN A 254 -24.56 14.67 1.57
C GLN A 254 -24.89 13.66 0.47
N ASP A 255 -24.11 12.58 0.34
CA ASP A 255 -24.24 11.55 -0.69
C ASP A 255 -24.41 12.10 -2.12
N ARG A 256 -23.66 13.15 -2.46
CA ARG A 256 -23.72 13.82 -3.77
C ARG A 256 -22.34 14.14 -4.31
N LEU A 257 -22.22 14.16 -5.64
CA LEU A 257 -21.04 14.71 -6.31
C LEU A 257 -20.96 16.21 -6.07
N THR A 258 -19.77 16.72 -5.83
CA THR A 258 -19.46 18.13 -5.66
C THR A 258 -18.41 18.56 -6.68
N ASP A 259 -18.40 19.82 -6.99
CA ASP A 259 -17.33 20.44 -7.76
C ASP A 259 -16.21 20.85 -6.77
N PRO A 260 -15.04 20.19 -6.78
CA PRO A 260 -13.96 20.48 -5.84
C PRO A 260 -13.39 21.90 -5.99
N TYR A 261 -13.71 22.60 -7.08
CA TYR A 261 -13.31 24.00 -7.28
C TYR A 261 -14.16 25.00 -6.51
N THR A 262 -15.37 24.61 -6.10
CA THR A 262 -16.33 25.48 -5.42
C THR A 262 -16.72 24.96 -4.04
N ASP A 263 -16.62 23.67 -3.80
CA ASP A 263 -16.92 23.03 -2.53
C ASP A 263 -15.80 22.03 -2.20
N PRO A 264 -14.77 22.44 -1.42
CA PRO A 264 -13.64 21.60 -1.08
C PRO A 264 -13.93 20.58 0.02
N ASN A 265 -15.12 20.63 0.62
CA ASN A 265 -15.45 19.82 1.78
C ASN A 265 -16.10 18.50 1.38
N ARG A 266 -15.42 17.40 1.69
CA ARG A 266 -15.89 16.03 1.46
C ARG A 266 -16.50 15.41 2.69
N PHE A 267 -15.89 15.69 3.84
CA PHE A 267 -16.29 15.19 5.13
C PHE A 267 -16.61 16.32 6.09
N TYR A 268 -17.54 16.01 6.99
CA TYR A 268 -17.82 16.81 8.16
C TYR A 268 -17.85 15.88 9.37
N TYR A 269 -17.10 16.21 10.39
CA TYR A 269 -17.24 15.59 11.70
C TYR A 269 -18.01 16.55 12.59
N GLY A 270 -19.30 16.24 12.80
CA GLY A 270 -20.23 17.22 13.34
C GLY A 270 -20.36 18.44 12.42
N SER A 271 -19.94 19.60 12.87
CA SER A 271 -19.94 20.84 12.08
C SER A 271 -18.56 21.20 11.51
N GLN A 272 -17.52 20.42 11.83
CA GLN A 272 -16.16 20.70 11.38
C GLN A 272 -15.92 20.15 9.97
N PRO A 273 -15.55 20.98 8.99
CA PRO A 273 -15.17 20.53 7.66
C PRO A 273 -13.69 20.08 7.62
N PHE A 274 -13.36 19.24 6.65
CA PHE A 274 -12.00 18.80 6.34
C PHE A 274 -11.73 19.04 4.85
N PRO A 275 -11.39 20.28 4.46
CA PRO A 275 -11.26 20.67 3.07
C PRO A 275 -10.07 19.99 2.42
N GLY A 276 -10.32 19.34 1.28
CA GLY A 276 -9.30 18.66 0.51
C GLY A 276 -9.03 17.21 0.87
N ASP A 277 -9.59 16.71 1.99
CA ASP A 277 -9.45 15.30 2.31
C ASP A 277 -10.17 14.42 1.29
N GLY A 278 -9.49 13.32 0.87
CA GLY A 278 -9.97 12.39 -0.14
C GLY A 278 -9.78 12.80 -1.59
N TYR A 279 -9.10 13.91 -1.88
CA TYR A 279 -8.69 14.21 -3.25
C TYR A 279 -7.40 15.04 -3.32
N LEU A 280 -6.51 14.61 -4.19
CA LEU A 280 -5.23 15.27 -4.52
C LEU A 280 -5.22 15.78 -5.97
N THR A 281 -6.17 15.34 -6.76
CA THR A 281 -6.37 15.76 -8.15
C THR A 281 -7.60 16.65 -8.27
N TYR A 282 -7.68 17.37 -9.37
CA TYR A 282 -8.88 18.11 -9.79
C TYR A 282 -9.32 17.65 -11.17
N PRO A 283 -10.62 17.60 -11.46
CA PRO A 283 -11.10 17.27 -12.82
C PRO A 283 -10.73 18.37 -13.81
N GLY A 284 -10.11 18.00 -14.94
CA GLY A 284 -9.55 18.97 -15.89
C GLY A 284 -10.55 19.74 -16.73
N TYR A 285 -11.86 19.45 -16.64
CA TYR A 285 -12.89 20.01 -17.50
C TYR A 285 -12.93 21.54 -17.55
N LYS A 286 -12.56 22.22 -16.46
CA LYS A 286 -12.48 23.70 -16.42
C LYS A 286 -11.39 24.27 -17.34
N TYR A 287 -10.43 23.47 -17.70
CA TYR A 287 -9.28 23.84 -18.53
C TYR A 287 -9.31 23.15 -19.89
N GLY A 288 -10.44 22.51 -20.24
CA GLY A 288 -10.60 21.79 -21.51
C GLY A 288 -9.93 20.42 -21.56
N GLU A 289 -9.43 19.94 -20.43
CA GLU A 289 -8.79 18.63 -20.32
C GLU A 289 -9.81 17.55 -19.97
N ARG A 290 -9.65 16.35 -20.54
CA ARG A 290 -10.49 15.20 -20.23
C ARG A 290 -10.03 14.44 -18.96
N GLY A 291 -8.75 14.50 -18.64
CA GLY A 291 -8.12 13.82 -17.51
C GLY A 291 -8.09 14.67 -16.24
N PRO A 292 -7.38 14.19 -15.22
CA PRO A 292 -7.12 14.94 -14.00
C PRO A 292 -6.04 16.02 -14.22
N ILE A 293 -6.04 17.00 -13.34
CA ILE A 293 -4.93 17.93 -13.15
C ILE A 293 -4.42 17.86 -11.72
N SER A 294 -3.14 18.20 -11.52
CA SER A 294 -2.49 18.17 -10.22
C SER A 294 -2.97 19.27 -9.29
N SER A 295 -3.02 18.99 -8.00
CA SER A 295 -3.01 20.02 -6.96
C SER A 295 -1.59 20.35 -6.53
N LEU A 296 -1.41 21.49 -5.87
CA LEU A 296 -0.13 21.84 -5.22
C LEU A 296 0.26 20.82 -4.14
N ARG A 297 -0.73 20.21 -3.47
CA ARG A 297 -0.52 19.18 -2.44
C ARG A 297 0.07 17.92 -3.07
N LEU A 298 -0.46 17.48 -4.21
CA LEU A 298 0.08 16.34 -4.96
C LEU A 298 1.49 16.63 -5.47
N ALA A 299 1.75 17.83 -5.98
CA ALA A 299 3.08 18.24 -6.42
C ALA A 299 4.08 18.23 -5.25
N ALA A 300 3.70 18.79 -4.09
CA ALA A 300 4.55 18.79 -2.90
C ALA A 300 4.79 17.36 -2.35
N TYR A 301 3.80 16.47 -2.42
CA TYR A 301 3.97 15.07 -2.07
C TYR A 301 4.94 14.36 -3.02
N ARG A 302 4.83 14.59 -4.32
CA ARG A 302 5.78 14.07 -5.30
C ARG A 302 7.20 14.56 -5.03
N ASP A 303 7.38 15.86 -4.72
CA ASP A 303 8.69 16.39 -4.32
C ASP A 303 9.25 15.65 -3.08
N GLY A 304 8.38 15.27 -2.13
CA GLY A 304 8.77 14.44 -0.99
C GLY A 304 9.19 13.03 -1.39
N GLN A 305 8.57 12.43 -2.40
CA GLN A 305 9.00 11.15 -2.96
C GLN A 305 10.39 11.25 -3.63
N GLU A 306 10.64 12.35 -4.33
CA GLU A 306 11.95 12.61 -4.93
C GLU A 306 13.03 12.83 -3.86
N ASP A 307 12.69 13.49 -2.76
CA ASP A 307 13.58 13.59 -1.59
C ASP A 307 13.90 12.19 -1.02
N MET A 308 12.91 11.30 -0.92
CA MET A 308 13.10 9.93 -0.44
C MET A 308 14.06 9.14 -1.34
N ASP A 309 13.90 9.23 -2.67
CA ASP A 309 14.83 8.60 -3.61
C ASP A 309 16.27 9.09 -3.39
N MET A 310 16.45 10.38 -3.13
CA MET A 310 17.77 10.94 -2.82
C MET A 310 18.34 10.42 -1.50
N ILE A 311 17.50 10.28 -0.47
CA ILE A 311 17.89 9.72 0.84
C ILE A 311 18.33 8.26 0.66
N CYS A 312 17.55 7.46 -0.05
CA CYS A 312 17.89 6.05 -0.32
C CYS A 312 19.19 5.92 -1.13
N ALA A 313 19.34 6.69 -2.21
CA ALA A 313 20.55 6.69 -3.03
C ALA A 313 21.79 7.13 -2.23
N PHE A 314 21.62 8.10 -1.31
CA PHE A 314 22.70 8.52 -0.43
C PHE A 314 23.08 7.41 0.58
N GLY A 315 22.09 6.71 1.15
CA GLY A 315 22.32 5.54 2.02
C GLY A 315 23.13 4.45 1.31
N GLU A 316 22.71 4.05 0.11
CA GLU A 316 23.44 3.08 -0.69
C GLU A 316 24.91 3.52 -1.02
N LEU A 317 25.09 4.82 -1.28
CA LEU A 317 26.41 5.36 -1.53
C LEU A 317 27.29 5.30 -0.28
N LEU A 318 26.74 5.60 0.90
CA LEU A 318 27.45 5.48 2.19
C LEU A 318 27.84 4.04 2.49
N GLU A 319 26.98 3.07 2.25
CA GLU A 319 27.29 1.64 2.42
C GLU A 319 28.45 1.21 1.50
N LYS A 320 28.37 1.56 0.21
CA LYS A 320 29.43 1.28 -0.75
C LYS A 320 30.75 1.95 -0.35
N TYR A 321 30.69 3.17 0.14
CA TYR A 321 31.86 3.91 0.60
C TYR A 321 32.45 3.30 1.88
N GLY A 322 31.60 2.93 2.84
CA GLY A 322 31.97 2.22 4.04
C GLY A 322 32.65 0.88 3.73
N ALA A 323 32.09 0.08 2.84
CA ALA A 323 32.67 -1.19 2.40
C ALA A 323 34.05 -0.98 1.74
N TYR A 324 34.22 0.09 0.94
CA TYR A 324 35.51 0.39 0.29
C TYR A 324 36.60 0.80 1.29
N TYR A 325 36.26 1.57 2.33
CA TYR A 325 37.22 2.05 3.34
C TYR A 325 37.29 1.21 4.61
N GLY A 326 36.51 0.13 4.70
CA GLY A 326 36.44 -0.73 5.89
C GLY A 326 35.84 -0.01 7.10
N THR A 327 34.95 0.95 6.90
CA THR A 327 34.26 1.72 7.92
C THR A 327 32.76 1.46 7.82
N GLU A 328 32.08 1.27 8.94
CA GLU A 328 30.62 1.26 8.97
C GLU A 328 30.11 2.71 9.03
N PHE A 329 29.33 3.11 8.05
CA PHE A 329 28.52 4.33 8.09
C PHE A 329 27.06 3.92 8.20
N SER A 330 26.31 4.53 9.10
CA SER A 330 24.87 4.38 9.12
C SER A 330 24.20 5.61 8.51
N ALA A 331 22.99 5.45 8.00
CA ALA A 331 22.20 6.56 7.47
C ALA A 331 21.82 7.59 8.57
N ASN A 332 22.13 7.28 9.84
CA ASN A 332 21.88 8.13 11.01
C ASN A 332 23.15 8.85 11.50
N ASP A 333 24.29 8.63 10.88
CA ASP A 333 25.56 9.33 11.14
C ASP A 333 25.72 10.55 10.24
#